data_43a57e7ccfbbbd0f11953daeaccaf0c3
#
_entry.id   43a57e7ccfbbbd0f11953daeaccaf0c3
#
_cell.length_a   1.000
_cell.length_b   1.000
_cell.length_c   1.000
_cell.angle_alpha   90.00
_cell.angle_beta   90.00
_cell.angle_gamma   90.00
#
_symmetry.space_group_name_H-M   'P 1'
#
loop_
_entity.id
_entity.type
_entity.pdbx_description
1 polymer ?
#
loop_
_entity_poly.entity_id
_entity_poly.type
_entity_poly.pdbx_seq_one_letter_code
_entity_poly.pdbx_strand_id
1 'polypeptide(L)'
;MEKPCVVLVTGAGGDAQGWGNMQVTESVREAIIANGFDCRIVPAENREEMERGLNDGKCSIVWSALYFFSDREDIIGIPPDAVWVADVLDELKIPYIGPSAQTMKNLIGKFDTHEILAKANVSVPRHVLCPPAKAEDIDFFPAFVKPNGESRSVGINENSVAENPEALKKQIDFIQTELEQSALVEEYLPGNEYTVMVIGNGKKRKILPGRVTVDPKHYGKYPVLRSDLRGVGLTHVSIPEEHQEEAIALAGAACDALNCEDHVRIDMREGRDGKLRIMEVNGIPGLKPVKSWSPQIYSLYYPECDSYKELIGTIVRCALERANA
;
A
#
# COMPACT_ATOMS: atom_id res chain seq x y z
N MET A 1 19.98 0.45 -29.57
CA MET A 1 18.66 0.90 -29.09
C MET A 1 18.89 1.92 -27.99
N GLU A 2 18.13 2.98 -27.98
CA GLU A 2 18.18 3.99 -26.94
C GLU A 2 17.67 3.41 -25.61
N LYS A 3 18.31 3.77 -24.48
CA LYS A 3 17.89 3.27 -23.17
C LYS A 3 16.54 3.86 -22.79
N PRO A 4 15.59 3.05 -22.26
CA PRO A 4 14.37 3.59 -21.67
C PRO A 4 14.69 4.54 -20.51
N CYS A 5 13.96 5.65 -20.44
CA CYS A 5 14.08 6.64 -19.37
C CYS A 5 12.88 6.54 -18.44
N VAL A 6 13.13 6.21 -17.19
CA VAL A 6 12.14 6.21 -16.12
C VAL A 6 12.09 7.59 -15.48
N VAL A 7 10.91 8.19 -15.37
CA VAL A 7 10.72 9.45 -14.67
C VAL A 7 10.07 9.20 -13.33
N LEU A 8 10.75 9.58 -12.25
CA LEU A 8 10.21 9.48 -10.90
C LEU A 8 9.48 10.77 -10.54
N VAL A 9 8.19 10.70 -10.32
CA VAL A 9 7.39 11.82 -9.83
C VAL A 9 7.29 11.72 -8.30
N THR A 10 7.64 12.79 -7.60
CA THR A 10 7.59 12.91 -6.14
C THR A 10 7.18 14.32 -5.73
N GLY A 11 6.78 14.49 -4.47
CA GLY A 11 6.38 15.78 -3.92
C GLY A 11 6.24 15.73 -2.40
N ALA A 12 5.69 16.78 -1.81
CA ALA A 12 5.53 16.93 -0.36
C ALA A 12 4.82 15.72 0.29
N GLY A 13 3.78 15.20 -0.36
CA GLY A 13 3.02 14.03 0.13
C GLY A 13 3.70 12.67 -0.07
N GLY A 14 4.88 12.58 -0.67
CA GLY A 14 5.50 11.30 -1.06
C GLY A 14 5.78 10.35 0.10
N ASP A 15 6.13 10.86 1.29
CA ASP A 15 6.33 10.03 2.49
C ASP A 15 4.98 9.58 3.10
N ALA A 16 3.96 10.41 3.03
CA ALA A 16 2.64 10.08 3.58
C ALA A 16 1.86 9.11 2.68
N GLN A 17 1.90 9.30 1.37
CA GLN A 17 1.11 8.54 0.40
C GLN A 17 1.79 7.27 -0.11
N GLY A 18 3.09 7.33 -0.40
CA GLY A 18 3.75 6.33 -1.22
C GLY A 18 5.04 5.75 -0.65
N TRP A 19 6.04 5.61 -1.53
CA TRP A 19 7.25 4.87 -1.15
C TRP A 19 8.20 5.59 -0.20
N GLY A 20 8.07 6.91 -0.01
CA GLY A 20 8.91 7.68 0.90
C GLY A 20 9.25 9.08 0.38
N ASN A 21 10.13 9.76 1.13
CA ASN A 21 10.59 11.12 0.83
C ASN A 21 11.63 11.17 -0.30
N MET A 22 12.18 12.36 -0.57
CA MET A 22 13.19 12.59 -1.60
C MET A 22 14.41 11.68 -1.45
N GLN A 23 14.88 11.40 -0.23
CA GLN A 23 16.01 10.49 -0.01
C GLN A 23 15.73 9.07 -0.49
N VAL A 24 14.50 8.58 -0.30
CA VAL A 24 14.08 7.28 -0.82
C VAL A 24 13.96 7.31 -2.33
N THR A 25 13.43 8.41 -2.89
CA THR A 25 13.34 8.60 -4.35
C THR A 25 14.72 8.59 -5.01
N GLU A 26 15.73 9.20 -4.38
CA GLU A 26 17.12 9.11 -4.85
C GLU A 26 17.66 7.67 -4.80
N SER A 27 17.36 6.91 -3.75
CA SER A 27 17.77 5.49 -3.67
C SER A 27 17.11 4.66 -4.79
N VAL A 28 15.84 4.92 -5.11
CA VAL A 28 15.14 4.29 -6.24
C VAL A 28 15.79 4.67 -7.56
N ARG A 29 16.13 5.96 -7.78
CA ARG A 29 16.82 6.46 -8.96
C ARG A 29 18.17 5.75 -9.18
N GLU A 30 18.98 5.69 -8.13
CA GLU A 30 20.29 5.01 -8.18
C GLU A 30 20.15 3.53 -8.57
N ALA A 31 19.16 2.85 -8.00
CA ALA A 31 18.87 1.46 -8.32
C ALA A 31 18.41 1.29 -9.78
N ILE A 32 17.60 2.19 -10.33
CA ILE A 32 17.16 2.20 -11.74
C ILE A 32 18.39 2.36 -12.67
N ILE A 33 19.25 3.34 -12.38
CA ILE A 33 20.47 3.59 -13.16
C ILE A 33 21.41 2.37 -13.11
N ALA A 34 21.57 1.76 -11.94
CA ALA A 34 22.39 0.57 -11.77
C ALA A 34 21.88 -0.65 -12.56
N ASN A 35 20.57 -0.69 -12.88
CA ASN A 35 19.97 -1.68 -13.79
C ASN A 35 20.08 -1.34 -15.28
N GLY A 36 20.80 -0.28 -15.63
CA GLY A 36 21.07 0.11 -17.02
C GLY A 36 20.01 0.96 -17.68
N PHE A 37 19.02 1.46 -16.95
CA PHE A 37 18.02 2.41 -17.44
C PHE A 37 18.50 3.86 -17.23
N ASP A 38 17.98 4.80 -18.01
CA ASP A 38 18.09 6.22 -17.68
C ASP A 38 17.01 6.57 -16.65
N CYS A 39 17.32 7.52 -15.76
CA CYS A 39 16.37 7.92 -14.74
C CYS A 39 16.53 9.39 -14.35
N ARG A 40 15.43 10.09 -14.20
CA ARG A 40 15.38 11.46 -13.67
C ARG A 40 14.22 11.63 -12.69
N ILE A 41 14.32 12.62 -11.82
CA ILE A 41 13.32 12.97 -10.83
C ILE A 41 12.60 14.24 -11.25
N VAL A 42 11.29 14.26 -11.13
CA VAL A 42 10.41 15.43 -11.32
C VAL A 42 9.70 15.67 -9.98
N PRO A 43 10.17 16.63 -9.18
CA PRO A 43 9.40 17.12 -8.06
C PRO A 43 8.18 17.89 -8.58
N ALA A 44 6.99 17.60 -8.01
CA ALA A 44 5.76 18.28 -8.40
C ALA A 44 4.78 18.33 -7.23
N GLU A 45 4.21 19.50 -6.96
CA GLU A 45 3.14 19.73 -5.99
C GLU A 45 1.77 19.87 -6.69
N ASN A 46 1.78 19.98 -8.03
CA ASN A 46 0.59 20.12 -8.85
C ASN A 46 0.80 19.57 -10.26
N ARG A 47 -0.31 19.51 -11.01
CA ARG A 47 -0.33 19.02 -12.38
C ARG A 47 0.62 19.80 -13.32
N GLU A 48 0.61 21.13 -13.24
CA GLU A 48 1.38 21.98 -14.15
C GLU A 48 2.89 21.77 -14.00
N GLU A 49 3.36 21.60 -12.77
CA GLU A 49 4.76 21.30 -12.47
C GLU A 49 5.16 19.93 -13.00
N MET A 50 4.30 18.92 -12.82
CA MET A 50 4.56 17.60 -13.37
C MET A 50 4.62 17.63 -14.90
N GLU A 51 3.64 18.24 -15.57
CA GLU A 51 3.60 18.32 -17.03
C GLU A 51 4.83 19.05 -17.59
N ARG A 52 5.23 20.16 -16.97
CA ARG A 52 6.45 20.88 -17.31
C ARG A 52 7.68 19.99 -17.17
N GLY A 53 7.83 19.35 -16.00
CA GLY A 53 8.94 18.45 -15.75
C GLY A 53 8.96 17.24 -16.68
N LEU A 54 7.83 16.70 -17.09
CA LEU A 54 7.77 15.60 -18.06
C LEU A 54 8.22 16.04 -19.45
N ASN A 55 7.92 17.27 -19.86
CA ASN A 55 8.29 17.83 -21.15
C ASN A 55 9.77 18.22 -21.26
N ASP A 56 10.49 18.42 -20.14
CA ASP A 56 11.89 18.83 -20.10
C ASP A 56 12.90 17.73 -20.48
N GLY A 57 12.44 16.59 -21.01
CA GLY A 57 13.35 15.53 -21.41
C GLY A 57 12.65 14.22 -21.78
N LYS A 58 13.46 13.17 -21.98
CA LYS A 58 12.94 11.85 -22.32
C LYS A 58 12.09 11.27 -21.20
N CYS A 59 10.98 10.64 -21.57
CA CYS A 59 10.11 9.89 -20.69
C CYS A 59 9.60 8.65 -21.43
N SER A 60 10.04 7.47 -21.00
CA SER A 60 9.53 6.21 -21.53
C SER A 60 8.42 5.65 -20.64
N ILE A 61 8.51 5.89 -19.33
CA ILE A 61 7.54 5.47 -18.34
C ILE A 61 7.68 6.33 -17.08
N VAL A 62 6.57 6.63 -16.42
CA VAL A 62 6.54 7.36 -15.15
C VAL A 62 6.36 6.40 -14.00
N TRP A 63 7.04 6.66 -12.88
CA TRP A 63 6.77 6.00 -11.61
C TRP A 63 6.54 7.05 -10.54
N SER A 64 5.34 7.09 -9.98
CA SER A 64 4.96 8.12 -9.02
C SER A 64 5.03 7.60 -7.57
N ALA A 65 5.56 8.44 -6.67
CA ALA A 65 5.46 8.29 -5.23
C ALA A 65 4.12 8.78 -4.67
N LEU A 66 3.29 9.40 -5.50
CA LEU A 66 2.06 10.06 -5.12
C LEU A 66 0.86 9.38 -5.76
N TYR A 67 -0.22 9.22 -4.99
CA TYR A 67 -1.55 8.94 -5.54
C TYR A 67 -2.15 10.21 -6.14
N PHE A 68 -2.07 11.32 -5.43
CA PHE A 68 -2.59 12.64 -5.82
C PHE A 68 -1.63 13.74 -5.39
N PHE A 69 -1.71 14.89 -6.05
CA PHE A 69 -0.89 16.05 -5.70
C PHE A 69 -1.33 16.66 -4.38
N SER A 70 -0.35 17.12 -3.61
CA SER A 70 -0.54 17.84 -2.36
C SER A 70 0.68 18.72 -2.09
N ASP A 71 0.44 19.86 -1.48
CA ASP A 71 1.43 20.76 -0.91
C ASP A 71 1.76 20.42 0.56
N ARG A 72 1.12 19.38 1.11
CA ARG A 72 1.24 18.96 2.51
C ARG A 72 2.10 17.71 2.65
N GLU A 73 2.93 17.71 3.70
CA GLU A 73 3.74 16.52 4.07
C GLU A 73 2.96 15.52 4.93
N ASP A 74 1.96 16.02 5.67
CA ASP A 74 1.16 15.28 6.67
C ASP A 74 -0.28 15.11 6.17
N ILE A 75 -0.46 14.51 5.00
CA ILE A 75 -1.78 14.35 4.42
C ILE A 75 -2.64 13.46 5.30
N ILE A 76 -3.81 13.98 5.67
CA ILE A 76 -4.88 13.27 6.35
C ILE A 76 -6.07 13.21 5.40
N GLY A 77 -6.44 11.98 4.98
CA GLY A 77 -7.54 11.75 4.05
C GLY A 77 -7.25 12.10 2.60
N ILE A 78 -8.26 11.92 1.76
CA ILE A 78 -8.23 12.25 0.35
C ILE A 78 -9.00 13.56 0.16
N PRO A 79 -8.37 14.64 -0.31
CA PRO A 79 -9.08 15.88 -0.58
C PRO A 79 -10.21 15.66 -1.59
N PRO A 80 -11.38 16.30 -1.42
CA PRO A 80 -12.51 16.15 -2.36
C PRO A 80 -12.18 16.55 -3.81
N ASP A 81 -11.24 17.47 -3.96
CA ASP A 81 -10.74 18.01 -5.23
C ASP A 81 -9.37 17.44 -5.62
N ALA A 82 -8.99 16.29 -5.07
CA ALA A 82 -7.70 15.66 -5.33
C ALA A 82 -7.46 15.45 -6.82
N VAL A 83 -6.35 15.97 -7.33
CA VAL A 83 -5.88 15.73 -8.68
C VAL A 83 -4.97 14.50 -8.67
N TRP A 84 -5.47 13.39 -9.22
CA TRP A 84 -4.79 12.11 -9.20
C TRP A 84 -3.70 12.05 -10.28
N VAL A 85 -2.50 11.65 -9.88
CA VAL A 85 -1.35 11.54 -10.80
C VAL A 85 -1.62 10.57 -11.94
N ALA A 86 -2.21 9.42 -11.64
CA ALA A 86 -2.52 8.42 -12.65
C ALA A 86 -3.58 8.90 -13.66
N ASP A 87 -4.62 9.67 -13.23
CA ASP A 87 -5.58 10.28 -14.17
C ASP A 87 -4.88 11.22 -15.15
N VAL A 88 -3.98 12.07 -14.65
CA VAL A 88 -3.23 13.00 -15.51
C VAL A 88 -2.35 12.25 -16.49
N LEU A 89 -1.69 11.17 -16.07
CA LEU A 89 -0.87 10.33 -16.96
C LEU A 89 -1.71 9.61 -18.02
N ASP A 90 -2.92 9.14 -17.66
CA ASP A 90 -3.87 8.56 -18.62
C ASP A 90 -4.31 9.59 -19.67
N GLU A 91 -4.66 10.82 -19.25
CA GLU A 91 -5.00 11.92 -20.16
C GLU A 91 -3.84 12.27 -21.12
N LEU A 92 -2.62 12.30 -20.61
CA LEU A 92 -1.40 12.56 -21.40
C LEU A 92 -0.96 11.35 -22.24
N LYS A 93 -1.57 10.18 -22.05
CA LYS A 93 -1.20 8.90 -22.68
C LYS A 93 0.26 8.52 -22.43
N ILE A 94 0.74 8.80 -21.23
CA ILE A 94 2.08 8.43 -20.79
C ILE A 94 1.97 7.15 -19.94
N PRO A 95 2.68 6.07 -20.31
CA PRO A 95 2.66 4.84 -19.50
C PRO A 95 3.29 5.08 -18.13
N TYR A 96 2.79 4.38 -17.13
CA TYR A 96 3.28 4.49 -15.76
C TYR A 96 3.38 3.14 -15.06
N ILE A 97 4.19 3.07 -14.02
CA ILE A 97 4.39 1.89 -13.17
C ILE A 97 3.34 1.88 -12.07
N GLY A 98 2.67 0.75 -11.91
CA GLY A 98 1.63 0.52 -10.91
C GLY A 98 0.26 0.32 -11.52
N PRO A 99 -0.75 0.07 -10.66
CA PRO A 99 -2.13 -0.14 -11.09
C PRO A 99 -2.76 1.07 -11.79
N SER A 100 -3.82 0.83 -12.56
CA SER A 100 -4.58 1.88 -13.24
C SER A 100 -5.13 2.95 -12.28
N ALA A 101 -5.46 4.13 -12.81
CA ALA A 101 -6.03 5.22 -12.02
C ALA A 101 -7.26 4.80 -11.22
N GLN A 102 -8.18 4.03 -11.81
CA GLN A 102 -9.34 3.52 -11.11
C GLN A 102 -8.96 2.54 -9.99
N THR A 103 -8.01 1.64 -10.26
CA THR A 103 -7.52 0.71 -9.23
C THR A 103 -6.84 1.47 -8.08
N MET A 104 -6.00 2.47 -8.36
CA MET A 104 -5.37 3.30 -7.34
C MET A 104 -6.39 3.96 -6.40
N LYS A 105 -7.48 4.51 -6.97
CA LYS A 105 -8.59 5.08 -6.19
C LYS A 105 -9.28 4.05 -5.31
N ASN A 106 -9.54 2.86 -5.84
CA ASN A 106 -10.16 1.77 -5.08
C ASN A 106 -9.25 1.31 -3.93
N LEU A 107 -7.93 1.22 -4.15
CA LEU A 107 -6.98 0.70 -3.15
C LEU A 107 -6.80 1.62 -1.96
N ILE A 108 -6.85 2.93 -2.13
CA ILE A 108 -6.72 3.87 -1.01
C ILE A 108 -7.99 3.90 -0.14
N GLY A 109 -9.16 3.68 -0.74
CA GLY A 109 -10.45 3.47 -0.06
C GLY A 109 -10.57 2.02 0.43
N LYS A 110 -10.27 1.77 1.70
CA LYS A 110 -10.26 0.40 2.25
C LYS A 110 -11.62 -0.29 2.15
N PHE A 111 -12.70 0.44 2.36
CA PHE A 111 -14.06 -0.09 2.21
C PHE A 111 -14.33 -0.54 0.78
N ASP A 112 -13.98 0.27 -0.22
CA ASP A 112 -14.17 -0.07 -1.63
C ASP A 112 -13.34 -1.29 -2.03
N THR A 113 -12.10 -1.37 -1.55
CA THR A 113 -11.24 -2.56 -1.69
C THR A 113 -11.93 -3.81 -1.13
N HIS A 114 -12.46 -3.74 0.09
CA HIS A 114 -13.13 -4.87 0.73
C HIS A 114 -14.39 -5.29 -0.01
N GLU A 115 -15.21 -4.33 -0.47
CA GLU A 115 -16.41 -4.61 -1.26
C GLU A 115 -16.11 -5.31 -2.60
N ILE A 116 -15.05 -4.87 -3.30
CA ILE A 116 -14.63 -5.50 -4.56
C ILE A 116 -14.15 -6.94 -4.29
N LEU A 117 -13.31 -7.12 -3.27
CA LEU A 117 -12.78 -8.43 -2.88
C LEU A 117 -13.90 -9.39 -2.43
N ALA A 118 -14.82 -8.92 -1.60
CA ALA A 118 -15.95 -9.72 -1.10
C ALA A 118 -16.86 -10.18 -2.27
N LYS A 119 -17.16 -9.30 -3.23
CA LYS A 119 -17.91 -9.64 -4.45
C LYS A 119 -17.21 -10.67 -5.33
N ALA A 120 -15.88 -10.71 -5.29
CA ALA A 120 -15.06 -11.71 -5.98
C ALA A 120 -14.84 -13.00 -5.14
N ASN A 121 -15.49 -13.14 -3.98
CA ASN A 121 -15.30 -14.23 -3.02
C ASN A 121 -13.86 -14.35 -2.49
N VAL A 122 -13.14 -13.23 -2.44
CA VAL A 122 -11.83 -13.14 -1.80
C VAL A 122 -12.02 -12.78 -0.33
N SER A 123 -11.36 -13.51 0.58
CA SER A 123 -11.57 -13.40 2.02
C SER A 123 -11.10 -12.06 2.58
N VAL A 124 -12.04 -11.31 3.17
CA VAL A 124 -11.83 -10.05 3.89
C VAL A 124 -12.49 -10.14 5.28
N PRO A 125 -12.12 -9.29 6.24
CA PRO A 125 -12.84 -9.20 7.51
C PRO A 125 -14.31 -8.84 7.28
N ARG A 126 -15.19 -9.27 8.19
CA ARG A 126 -16.52 -8.68 8.26
C ARG A 126 -16.36 -7.18 8.51
N HIS A 127 -17.02 -6.32 7.73
CA HIS A 127 -16.76 -4.89 7.74
C HIS A 127 -18.00 -4.04 7.48
N VAL A 128 -17.96 -2.82 8.00
CA VAL A 128 -19.03 -1.81 7.87
C VAL A 128 -18.39 -0.42 7.79
N LEU A 129 -18.93 0.47 6.94
CA LEU A 129 -18.49 1.87 6.85
C LEU A 129 -19.41 2.77 7.68
N CYS A 130 -18.84 3.63 8.50
CA CYS A 130 -19.55 4.62 9.32
C CYS A 130 -19.09 6.05 8.98
N PRO A 131 -19.98 6.97 8.47
CA PRO A 131 -21.33 6.69 8.01
C PRO A 131 -21.35 5.92 6.68
N PRO A 132 -22.48 5.39 6.17
CA PRO A 132 -23.85 5.63 6.64
C PRO A 132 -24.29 4.83 7.87
N ALA A 133 -23.62 3.69 8.18
CA ALA A 133 -23.96 2.90 9.37
C ALA A 133 -23.57 3.63 10.67
N LYS A 134 -24.18 3.23 11.76
CA LYS A 134 -23.92 3.75 13.09
C LYS A 134 -23.35 2.66 13.99
N ALA A 135 -22.77 3.06 15.14
CA ALA A 135 -22.22 2.10 16.10
C ALA A 135 -23.26 1.07 16.58
N GLU A 136 -24.53 1.45 16.65
CA GLU A 136 -25.64 0.58 17.08
C GLU A 136 -25.94 -0.54 16.05
N ASP A 137 -25.56 -0.38 14.82
CA ASP A 137 -25.77 -1.37 13.75
C ASP A 137 -24.72 -2.50 13.77
N ILE A 138 -23.67 -2.37 14.61
CA ILE A 138 -22.55 -3.31 14.69
C ILE A 138 -22.82 -4.35 15.78
N ASP A 139 -22.83 -5.62 15.39
CA ASP A 139 -23.15 -6.78 16.26
C ASP A 139 -21.95 -7.72 16.51
N PHE A 140 -20.75 -7.35 16.08
CA PHE A 140 -19.54 -8.15 16.22
C PHE A 140 -18.47 -7.45 17.08
N PHE A 141 -17.98 -8.16 18.09
CA PHE A 141 -16.95 -7.69 19.01
C PHE A 141 -15.93 -8.79 19.35
N PRO A 142 -14.65 -8.42 19.63
CA PRO A 142 -14.10 -7.08 19.49
C PRO A 142 -14.12 -6.60 18.03
N ALA A 143 -14.33 -5.30 17.83
CA ALA A 143 -14.27 -4.66 16.52
C ALA A 143 -12.99 -3.84 16.38
N PHE A 144 -12.40 -3.83 15.19
CA PHE A 144 -11.26 -3.00 14.84
C PHE A 144 -11.72 -1.78 14.04
N VAL A 145 -11.34 -0.59 14.50
CA VAL A 145 -11.80 0.68 13.91
C VAL A 145 -10.62 1.47 13.38
N LYS A 146 -10.68 1.83 12.11
CA LYS A 146 -9.62 2.59 11.41
C LYS A 146 -10.21 3.62 10.45
N PRO A 147 -9.45 4.70 10.10
CA PRO A 147 -9.86 5.59 9.02
C PRO A 147 -9.92 4.85 7.68
N ASN A 148 -10.91 5.21 6.84
CA ASN A 148 -11.10 4.54 5.56
C ASN A 148 -10.04 4.92 4.51
N GLY A 149 -9.59 6.18 4.48
CA GLY A 149 -8.74 6.73 3.44
C GLY A 149 -7.27 6.96 3.83
N GLU A 150 -6.81 6.41 4.96
CA GLU A 150 -5.44 6.64 5.43
C GLU A 150 -4.48 5.50 5.08
N SER A 151 -3.19 5.85 4.96
CA SER A 151 -2.08 4.92 4.89
C SER A 151 -1.23 4.96 6.16
N ARG A 152 -0.20 4.10 6.27
CA ARG A 152 0.82 4.12 7.33
C ARG A 152 0.31 4.01 8.77
N SER A 153 -0.86 3.42 8.99
CA SER A 153 -1.52 3.30 10.30
C SER A 153 -1.88 4.63 10.96
N VAL A 154 -2.05 5.72 10.19
CA VAL A 154 -2.59 6.98 10.72
C VAL A 154 -3.97 6.70 11.32
N GLY A 155 -4.24 7.30 12.49
CA GLY A 155 -5.49 7.10 13.24
C GLY A 155 -5.64 5.75 13.94
N ILE A 156 -4.66 4.84 13.82
CA ILE A 156 -4.63 3.58 14.57
C ILE A 156 -3.88 3.81 15.88
N ASN A 157 -4.58 3.58 16.98
CA ASN A 157 -4.09 3.75 18.36
C ASN A 157 -4.53 2.59 19.26
N GLU A 158 -4.30 2.70 20.54
CA GLU A 158 -4.64 1.67 21.54
C GLU A 158 -6.15 1.45 21.70
N ASN A 159 -6.98 2.42 21.31
CA ASN A 159 -8.43 2.35 21.34
C ASN A 159 -9.05 1.83 20.04
N SER A 160 -8.21 1.53 19.02
CA SER A 160 -8.70 1.03 17.74
C SER A 160 -9.37 -0.34 17.82
N VAL A 161 -9.19 -1.08 18.92
CA VAL A 161 -9.96 -2.31 19.21
C VAL A 161 -11.02 -2.03 20.25
N ALA A 162 -12.26 -1.98 19.81
CA ALA A 162 -13.43 -1.74 20.64
C ALA A 162 -14.05 -3.06 21.13
N GLU A 163 -14.27 -3.19 22.44
CA GLU A 163 -14.84 -4.41 23.05
C GLU A 163 -16.36 -4.35 23.25
N ASN A 164 -16.93 -3.15 23.11
CA ASN A 164 -18.34 -2.91 23.34
C ASN A 164 -18.81 -1.68 22.53
N PRO A 165 -20.13 -1.44 22.42
CA PRO A 165 -20.69 -0.34 21.63
C PRO A 165 -20.24 1.05 22.09
N GLU A 166 -19.97 1.26 23.38
CA GLU A 166 -19.54 2.54 23.90
C GLU A 166 -18.11 2.88 23.43
N ALA A 167 -17.17 1.92 23.55
CA ALA A 167 -15.82 2.08 23.04
C ALA A 167 -15.79 2.24 21.52
N LEU A 168 -16.64 1.49 20.82
CA LEU A 168 -16.80 1.58 19.39
C LEU A 168 -17.25 2.98 18.96
N LYS A 169 -18.29 3.51 19.60
CA LYS A 169 -18.79 4.86 19.31
C LYS A 169 -17.71 5.92 19.52
N LYS A 170 -16.96 5.85 20.62
CA LYS A 170 -15.88 6.81 20.91
C LYS A 170 -14.81 6.81 19.81
N GLN A 171 -14.43 5.64 19.32
CA GLN A 171 -13.41 5.54 18.26
C GLN A 171 -13.94 5.99 16.90
N ILE A 172 -15.21 5.71 16.57
CA ILE A 172 -15.86 6.26 15.38
C ILE A 172 -15.92 7.77 15.44
N ASP A 173 -16.41 8.34 16.58
CA ASP A 173 -16.50 9.77 16.78
C ASP A 173 -15.12 10.43 16.64
N PHE A 174 -14.05 9.85 17.21
CA PHE A 174 -12.67 10.32 17.06
C PHE A 174 -12.25 10.41 15.59
N ILE A 175 -12.47 9.36 14.79
CA ILE A 175 -12.10 9.37 13.38
C ILE A 175 -12.91 10.42 12.60
N GLN A 176 -14.19 10.55 12.89
CA GLN A 176 -15.07 11.49 12.19
C GLN A 176 -14.79 12.95 12.55
N THR A 177 -14.43 13.24 13.80
CA THR A 177 -14.24 14.63 14.27
C THR A 177 -12.80 15.11 14.16
N GLU A 178 -11.82 14.27 14.52
CA GLU A 178 -10.41 14.65 14.54
C GLU A 178 -9.70 14.41 13.21
N LEU A 179 -10.16 13.40 12.43
CA LEU A 179 -9.57 13.08 11.14
C LEU A 179 -10.47 13.43 9.95
N GLU A 180 -11.70 13.91 10.23
CA GLU A 180 -12.68 14.33 9.22
C GLU A 180 -12.95 13.27 8.14
N GLN A 181 -12.96 11.98 8.54
CA GLN A 181 -13.09 10.83 7.63
C GLN A 181 -14.18 9.87 8.10
N SER A 182 -14.59 9.00 7.17
CA SER A 182 -15.39 7.83 7.50
C SER A 182 -14.54 6.79 8.25
N ALA A 183 -15.13 6.17 9.26
CA ALA A 183 -14.52 5.08 10.00
C ALA A 183 -14.88 3.74 9.35
N LEU A 184 -13.90 2.93 9.01
CA LEU A 184 -14.08 1.53 8.66
C LEU A 184 -14.04 0.69 9.93
N VAL A 185 -15.11 -0.04 10.20
CA VAL A 185 -15.24 -0.96 11.33
C VAL A 185 -15.12 -2.37 10.81
N GLU A 186 -14.18 -3.14 11.33
CA GLU A 186 -13.91 -4.52 10.93
C GLU A 186 -14.02 -5.47 12.13
N GLU A 187 -14.28 -6.75 11.90
CA GLU A 187 -14.05 -7.75 12.94
C GLU A 187 -12.57 -7.77 13.32
N TYR A 188 -12.29 -7.86 14.62
CA TYR A 188 -10.90 -7.98 15.07
C TYR A 188 -10.34 -9.38 14.78
N LEU A 189 -9.25 -9.44 14.04
CA LEU A 189 -8.53 -10.67 13.71
C LEU A 189 -7.40 -10.89 14.72
N PRO A 190 -7.45 -11.94 15.57
CA PRO A 190 -6.52 -12.10 16.69
C PRO A 190 -5.18 -12.76 16.33
N GLY A 191 -5.09 -13.39 15.17
CA GLY A 191 -3.96 -14.24 14.80
C GLY A 191 -2.77 -13.49 14.22
N ASN A 192 -1.90 -14.22 13.56
CA ASN A 192 -0.64 -13.73 13.00
C ASN A 192 -0.88 -12.77 11.82
N GLU A 193 0.05 -11.83 11.64
CA GLU A 193 0.03 -10.85 10.57
C GLU A 193 1.01 -11.25 9.45
N TYR A 194 0.54 -11.10 8.21
CA TYR A 194 1.30 -11.40 7.01
C TYR A 194 1.28 -10.19 6.07
N THR A 195 2.37 -10.00 5.35
CA THR A 195 2.48 -8.99 4.31
C THR A 195 3.03 -9.66 3.06
N VAL A 196 2.33 -9.51 1.95
CA VAL A 196 2.64 -10.24 0.72
C VAL A 196 3.03 -9.24 -0.35
N MET A 197 4.27 -9.32 -0.80
CA MET A 197 4.73 -8.54 -1.94
C MET A 197 4.37 -9.25 -3.24
N VAL A 198 3.77 -8.51 -4.17
CA VAL A 198 3.47 -8.99 -5.53
C VAL A 198 4.22 -8.14 -6.54
N ILE A 199 4.94 -8.78 -7.47
CA ILE A 199 5.65 -8.11 -8.57
C ILE A 199 5.27 -8.79 -9.89
N GLY A 200 5.02 -7.98 -10.92
CA GLY A 200 4.71 -8.43 -12.28
C GLY A 200 3.23 -8.60 -12.53
N ASN A 201 2.89 -9.11 -13.71
CA ASN A 201 1.56 -9.05 -14.28
C ASN A 201 1.04 -10.44 -14.68
N GLY A 202 -0.26 -10.65 -14.52
CA GLY A 202 -0.96 -11.86 -14.92
C GLY A 202 -0.31 -13.13 -14.34
N LYS A 203 -0.11 -14.14 -15.16
CA LYS A 203 0.47 -15.44 -14.75
C LYS A 203 1.97 -15.37 -14.43
N LYS A 204 2.66 -14.29 -14.78
CA LYS A 204 4.09 -14.08 -14.49
C LYS A 204 4.35 -13.42 -13.13
N ARG A 205 3.32 -13.14 -12.35
CA ARG A 205 3.46 -12.53 -11.02
C ARG A 205 4.34 -13.38 -10.12
N LYS A 206 5.27 -12.72 -9.44
CA LYS A 206 5.98 -13.28 -8.28
C LYS A 206 5.21 -12.83 -7.05
N ILE A 207 4.77 -13.79 -6.24
CA ILE A 207 4.00 -13.55 -5.01
C ILE A 207 4.84 -14.06 -3.85
N LEU A 208 5.33 -13.15 -3.02
CA LEU A 208 6.33 -13.41 -2.00
C LEU A 208 5.75 -13.05 -0.62
N PRO A 209 5.24 -14.03 0.14
CA PRO A 209 4.71 -13.77 1.47
C PRO A 209 5.80 -13.56 2.52
N GLY A 210 5.54 -12.65 3.45
CA GLY A 210 6.31 -12.43 4.65
C GLY A 210 5.42 -12.49 5.89
N ARG A 211 5.89 -13.09 6.98
CA ARG A 211 5.26 -13.03 8.30
C ARG A 211 5.81 -11.82 9.05
N VAL A 212 4.93 -10.96 9.54
CA VAL A 212 5.30 -9.79 10.35
C VAL A 212 5.19 -10.15 11.83
N THR A 213 6.24 -9.90 12.57
CA THR A 213 6.27 -10.08 14.03
C THR A 213 6.75 -8.80 14.71
N VAL A 214 6.16 -8.50 15.86
CA VAL A 214 6.57 -7.42 16.75
C VAL A 214 6.82 -8.04 18.14
N ASP A 215 7.84 -7.58 18.85
CA ASP A 215 8.10 -8.03 20.22
C ASP A 215 6.84 -7.78 21.08
N PRO A 216 6.28 -8.81 21.72
CA PRO A 216 5.03 -8.70 22.50
C PRO A 216 5.03 -7.61 23.58
N LYS A 217 6.20 -7.23 24.10
CA LYS A 217 6.32 -6.14 25.09
C LYS A 217 5.88 -4.76 24.57
N HIS A 218 5.85 -4.58 23.25
CA HIS A 218 5.43 -3.33 22.61
C HIS A 218 3.92 -3.28 22.33
N TYR A 219 3.21 -4.40 22.50
CA TYR A 219 1.77 -4.45 22.37
C TYR A 219 1.06 -4.15 23.71
N GLY A 220 -0.11 -3.55 23.61
CA GLY A 220 -1.06 -3.51 24.70
C GLY A 220 -1.85 -4.82 24.80
N LYS A 221 -3.11 -4.73 25.22
CA LYS A 221 -4.02 -5.87 25.31
C LYS A 221 -4.23 -6.58 23.97
N TYR A 222 -4.20 -5.82 22.89
CA TYR A 222 -4.37 -6.30 21.52
C TYR A 222 -3.11 -6.05 20.68
N PRO A 223 -2.59 -7.07 20.01
CA PRO A 223 -1.41 -6.92 19.15
C PRO A 223 -1.79 -6.25 17.82
N VAL A 224 -1.94 -4.94 17.84
CA VAL A 224 -2.22 -4.10 16.66
C VAL A 224 -0.98 -3.34 16.27
N LEU A 225 -0.60 -3.39 14.98
CA LEU A 225 0.54 -2.65 14.47
C LEU A 225 0.20 -1.17 14.28
N ARG A 226 0.63 -0.35 15.21
CA ARG A 226 0.51 1.10 15.17
C ARG A 226 1.70 1.73 14.44
N SER A 227 1.56 2.99 14.05
CA SER A 227 2.62 3.74 13.37
C SER A 227 3.92 3.86 14.19
N ASP A 228 3.81 4.00 15.52
CA ASP A 228 4.94 4.08 16.47
C ASP A 228 5.73 2.77 16.60
N LEU A 229 5.15 1.63 16.19
CA LEU A 229 5.79 0.31 16.19
C LEU A 229 6.48 -0.01 14.85
N ARG A 230 6.34 0.83 13.84
CA ARG A 230 6.96 0.65 12.53
C ARG A 230 8.38 1.21 12.53
N GLY A 231 9.35 0.44 12.95
CA GLY A 231 10.74 0.86 12.97
C GLY A 231 11.74 -0.28 12.89
N VAL A 232 12.95 0.02 12.49
CA VAL A 232 14.06 -0.96 12.51
C VAL A 232 14.28 -1.43 13.95
N GLY A 233 14.20 -2.74 14.15
CA GLY A 233 14.37 -3.38 15.44
C GLY A 233 13.07 -3.59 16.25
N LEU A 234 11.93 -3.04 15.83
CA LEU A 234 10.64 -3.27 16.48
C LEU A 234 9.76 -4.25 15.71
N THR A 235 9.85 -4.26 14.38
CA THR A 235 9.15 -5.20 13.52
C THR A 235 10.15 -6.06 12.76
N HIS A 236 9.85 -7.35 12.66
CA HIS A 236 10.65 -8.31 11.89
C HIS A 236 9.78 -8.96 10.83
N VAL A 237 10.37 -9.18 9.64
CA VAL A 237 9.73 -9.92 8.57
C VAL A 237 10.55 -11.19 8.33
N SER A 238 9.88 -12.33 8.26
CA SER A 238 10.47 -13.64 7.97
C SER A 238 9.66 -14.37 6.92
N ILE A 239 10.24 -15.37 6.28
CA ILE A 239 9.47 -16.29 5.43
C ILE A 239 8.49 -17.06 6.34
N PRO A 240 7.19 -17.11 6.01
CA PRO A 240 6.21 -17.80 6.83
C PRO A 240 6.47 -19.32 6.83
N GLU A 241 6.39 -19.95 7.99
CA GLU A 241 6.39 -21.42 8.13
C GLU A 241 5.00 -22.00 7.87
N GLU A 242 3.95 -21.23 8.20
CA GLU A 242 2.53 -21.59 8.04
C GLU A 242 1.86 -20.59 7.07
N HIS A 243 0.72 -20.98 6.48
CA HIS A 243 -0.11 -20.16 5.59
C HIS A 243 0.57 -19.63 4.32
N GLN A 244 1.77 -20.13 3.94
CA GLN A 244 2.47 -19.63 2.76
C GLN A 244 1.66 -19.82 1.48
N GLU A 245 1.12 -21.02 1.27
CA GLU A 245 0.32 -21.35 0.07
C GLU A 245 -1.02 -20.59 0.07
N GLU A 246 -1.67 -20.47 1.23
CA GLU A 246 -2.92 -19.71 1.39
C GLU A 246 -2.69 -18.23 1.08
N ALA A 247 -1.62 -17.63 1.61
CA ALA A 247 -1.27 -16.23 1.35
C ALA A 247 -0.98 -15.98 -0.13
N ILE A 248 -0.28 -16.90 -0.82
CA ILE A 248 -0.02 -16.82 -2.26
C ILE A 248 -1.33 -16.88 -3.05
N ALA A 249 -2.18 -17.84 -2.75
CA ALA A 249 -3.46 -18.01 -3.44
C ALA A 249 -4.38 -16.80 -3.25
N LEU A 250 -4.49 -16.33 -2.00
CA LEU A 250 -5.32 -15.19 -1.64
C LEU A 250 -4.83 -13.88 -2.28
N ALA A 251 -3.50 -13.65 -2.28
CA ALA A 251 -2.90 -12.50 -2.94
C ALA A 251 -3.09 -12.52 -4.46
N GLY A 252 -2.97 -13.69 -5.08
CA GLY A 252 -3.22 -13.86 -6.51
C GLY A 252 -4.66 -13.53 -6.88
N ALA A 253 -5.62 -14.07 -6.14
CA ALA A 253 -7.05 -13.81 -6.33
C ALA A 253 -7.40 -12.32 -6.11
N ALA A 254 -6.79 -11.68 -5.11
CA ALA A 254 -6.97 -10.25 -4.87
C ALA A 254 -6.45 -9.38 -6.01
N CYS A 255 -5.25 -9.71 -6.51
CA CYS A 255 -4.68 -9.00 -7.66
C CYS A 255 -5.56 -9.14 -8.92
N ASP A 256 -6.17 -10.29 -9.14
CA ASP A 256 -7.08 -10.49 -10.27
C ASP A 256 -8.39 -9.71 -10.09
N ALA A 257 -8.97 -9.72 -8.89
CA ALA A 257 -10.21 -9.00 -8.60
C ALA A 257 -10.06 -7.47 -8.66
N LEU A 258 -8.91 -6.96 -8.23
CA LEU A 258 -8.62 -5.52 -8.17
C LEU A 258 -7.90 -4.99 -9.42
N ASN A 259 -7.53 -5.86 -10.37
CA ASN A 259 -6.69 -5.52 -11.52
C ASN A 259 -5.36 -4.87 -11.10
N CYS A 260 -4.68 -5.47 -10.12
CA CYS A 260 -3.38 -4.98 -9.67
C CYS A 260 -2.29 -5.26 -10.71
N GLU A 261 -1.43 -4.28 -10.93
CA GLU A 261 -0.35 -4.33 -11.91
C GLU A 261 0.99 -3.97 -11.27
N ASP A 262 2.06 -4.49 -11.87
CA ASP A 262 3.48 -4.22 -11.65
C ASP A 262 3.98 -4.48 -10.23
N HIS A 263 3.56 -3.73 -9.24
CA HIS A 263 3.98 -3.89 -7.85
C HIS A 263 2.91 -3.41 -6.88
N VAL A 264 2.43 -4.33 -6.03
CA VAL A 264 1.55 -4.02 -4.91
C VAL A 264 2.00 -4.79 -3.66
N ARG A 265 1.54 -4.36 -2.49
CA ARG A 265 1.70 -5.10 -1.24
C ARG A 265 0.34 -5.34 -0.60
N ILE A 266 0.10 -6.57 -0.19
CA ILE A 266 -1.15 -7.01 0.40
C ILE A 266 -0.91 -7.41 1.84
N ASP A 267 -1.59 -6.74 2.76
CA ASP A 267 -1.46 -6.99 4.18
C ASP A 267 -2.65 -7.86 4.63
N MET A 268 -2.35 -8.98 5.31
CA MET A 268 -3.30 -10.01 5.70
C MET A 268 -3.16 -10.34 7.17
N ARG A 269 -4.23 -10.87 7.76
CA ARG A 269 -4.19 -11.35 9.12
C ARG A 269 -5.05 -12.60 9.30
N GLU A 270 -4.63 -13.45 10.21
CA GLU A 270 -5.30 -14.68 10.56
C GLU A 270 -6.50 -14.40 11.47
N GLY A 271 -7.65 -14.96 11.12
CA GLY A 271 -8.87 -14.92 11.91
C GLY A 271 -8.91 -15.96 13.02
N ARG A 272 -10.01 -15.96 13.79
CA ARG A 272 -10.25 -16.95 14.88
C ARG A 272 -10.40 -18.38 14.35
N ASP A 273 -10.77 -18.52 13.10
CA ASP A 273 -10.96 -19.80 12.40
C ASP A 273 -9.65 -20.32 11.76
N GLY A 274 -8.53 -19.66 12.02
CA GLY A 274 -7.23 -20.01 11.47
C GLY A 274 -7.07 -19.71 9.97
N LYS A 275 -7.95 -18.90 9.36
CA LYS A 275 -7.86 -18.53 7.94
C LYS A 275 -7.41 -17.09 7.77
N LEU A 276 -6.68 -16.83 6.66
CA LEU A 276 -6.23 -15.50 6.33
C LEU A 276 -7.37 -14.63 5.76
N ARG A 277 -7.32 -13.34 6.09
CA ARG A 277 -8.17 -12.30 5.53
C ARG A 277 -7.33 -11.10 5.11
N ILE A 278 -7.66 -10.52 3.97
CA ILE A 278 -6.98 -9.31 3.48
C ILE A 278 -7.50 -8.10 4.25
N MET A 279 -6.57 -7.35 4.86
CA MET A 279 -6.87 -6.13 5.60
C MET A 279 -6.67 -4.87 4.76
N GLU A 280 -5.72 -4.91 3.79
CA GLU A 280 -5.34 -3.75 2.99
C GLU A 280 -4.54 -4.19 1.76
N VAL A 281 -4.70 -3.44 0.66
CA VAL A 281 -3.87 -3.57 -0.55
C VAL A 281 -3.25 -2.22 -0.84
N ASN A 282 -1.93 -2.16 -0.86
CA ASN A 282 -1.16 -0.94 -1.08
C ASN A 282 -0.72 -0.83 -2.54
N GLY A 283 -1.21 0.17 -3.27
CA GLY A 283 -0.88 0.41 -4.69
C GLY A 283 0.48 1.07 -4.90
N ILE A 284 0.97 1.82 -3.91
CA ILE A 284 2.31 2.42 -3.90
C ILE A 284 3.03 2.00 -2.61
N PRO A 285 3.52 0.75 -2.52
CA PRO A 285 4.17 0.26 -1.32
C PRO A 285 5.47 0.99 -1.01
N GLY A 286 5.81 1.11 0.27
CA GLY A 286 7.07 1.70 0.69
C GLY A 286 8.29 0.99 0.11
N LEU A 287 9.27 1.78 -0.36
CA LEU A 287 10.51 1.31 -0.96
C LEU A 287 11.77 1.80 -0.24
N LYS A 288 11.64 2.28 1.00
CA LYS A 288 12.81 2.69 1.78
C LYS A 288 13.74 1.49 1.99
N PRO A 289 15.02 1.59 1.54
CA PRO A 289 15.97 0.50 1.71
C PRO A 289 16.05 0.03 3.17
N VAL A 290 16.15 -1.28 3.40
CA VAL A 290 16.27 -1.92 4.73
C VAL A 290 15.04 -1.76 5.64
N LYS A 291 14.27 -0.67 5.51
CA LYS A 291 13.16 -0.34 6.44
C LYS A 291 11.79 -0.79 5.94
N SER A 292 11.52 -0.61 4.64
CA SER A 292 10.21 -0.99 4.09
C SER A 292 10.09 -2.49 3.89
N TRP A 293 8.87 -3.02 4.01
CA TRP A 293 8.65 -4.47 3.95
C TRP A 293 8.92 -5.05 2.57
N SER A 294 8.60 -4.36 1.47
CA SER A 294 8.89 -4.87 0.12
C SER A 294 10.39 -5.17 -0.08
N PRO A 295 11.34 -4.25 0.22
CA PRO A 295 12.77 -4.58 0.18
C PRO A 295 13.18 -5.70 1.13
N GLN A 296 12.63 -5.73 2.35
CA GLN A 296 12.93 -6.79 3.33
C GLN A 296 12.49 -8.16 2.82
N ILE A 297 11.25 -8.28 2.34
CA ILE A 297 10.71 -9.53 1.79
C ILE A 297 11.56 -9.98 0.61
N TYR A 298 11.85 -9.06 -0.34
CA TYR A 298 12.64 -9.43 -1.51
C TYR A 298 14.00 -10.00 -1.12
N SER A 299 14.67 -9.42 -0.12
CA SER A 299 15.97 -9.90 0.36
C SER A 299 15.91 -11.28 1.01
N LEU A 300 14.79 -11.68 1.62
CA LEU A 300 14.61 -13.01 2.18
C LEU A 300 14.53 -14.10 1.10
N TYR A 301 13.92 -13.79 -0.04
CA TYR A 301 13.78 -14.74 -1.16
C TYR A 301 14.96 -14.72 -2.14
N TYR A 302 15.70 -13.60 -2.18
CA TYR A 302 16.84 -13.41 -3.09
C TYR A 302 18.06 -12.85 -2.31
N PRO A 303 18.63 -13.62 -1.37
CA PRO A 303 19.71 -13.14 -0.50
C PRO A 303 21.07 -12.99 -1.22
N GLU A 304 21.22 -13.61 -2.37
CA GLU A 304 22.49 -13.74 -3.09
C GLU A 304 22.82 -12.55 -4.01
N CYS A 305 21.88 -11.65 -4.21
CA CYS A 305 22.06 -10.48 -5.08
C CYS A 305 22.04 -9.16 -4.27
N ASP A 306 22.38 -8.05 -4.93
CA ASP A 306 22.00 -6.73 -4.41
C ASP A 306 20.47 -6.61 -4.49
N SER A 307 19.81 -7.17 -3.48
CA SER A 307 18.37 -7.42 -3.48
C SER A 307 17.54 -6.16 -3.71
N TYR A 308 18.01 -5.00 -3.22
CA TYR A 308 17.31 -3.74 -3.44
C TYR A 308 17.35 -3.31 -4.91
N LYS A 309 18.54 -3.32 -5.53
CA LYS A 309 18.67 -2.98 -6.95
C LYS A 309 17.89 -3.93 -7.83
N GLU A 310 17.98 -5.24 -7.55
CA GLU A 310 17.26 -6.24 -8.34
C GLU A 310 15.75 -6.13 -8.18
N LEU A 311 15.23 -5.81 -6.99
CA LEU A 311 13.83 -5.50 -6.76
C LEU A 311 13.36 -4.36 -7.68
N ILE A 312 14.04 -3.20 -7.61
CA ILE A 312 13.68 -2.00 -8.39
C ILE A 312 13.77 -2.31 -9.90
N GLY A 313 14.85 -2.94 -10.34
CA GLY A 313 15.01 -3.35 -11.75
C GLY A 313 13.93 -4.31 -12.23
N THR A 314 13.50 -5.25 -11.38
CA THR A 314 12.42 -6.19 -11.72
C THR A 314 11.09 -5.49 -11.89
N ILE A 315 10.73 -4.56 -11.00
CA ILE A 315 9.51 -3.77 -11.13
C ILE A 315 9.51 -2.99 -12.44
N VAL A 316 10.60 -2.27 -12.73
CA VAL A 316 10.72 -1.48 -13.99
C VAL A 316 10.61 -2.37 -15.22
N ARG A 317 11.29 -3.52 -15.26
CA ARG A 317 11.20 -4.47 -16.39
C ARG A 317 9.78 -4.98 -16.60
N CYS A 318 9.09 -5.38 -15.54
CA CYS A 318 7.70 -5.85 -15.64
C CYS A 318 6.75 -4.79 -16.17
N ALA A 319 6.91 -3.54 -15.73
CA ALA A 319 6.09 -2.43 -16.19
C ALA A 319 6.37 -2.06 -17.65
N LEU A 320 7.64 -2.04 -18.07
CA LEU A 320 8.01 -1.81 -19.47
C LEU A 320 7.52 -2.94 -20.40
N GLU A 321 7.58 -4.21 -19.94
CA GLU A 321 7.00 -5.34 -20.70
C GLU A 321 5.49 -5.15 -20.89
N ARG A 322 4.75 -4.74 -19.84
CA ARG A 322 3.31 -4.47 -19.92
C ARG A 322 3.00 -3.30 -20.84
N ALA A 323 3.73 -2.20 -20.73
CA ALA A 323 3.52 -0.99 -21.53
C ALA A 323 3.79 -1.19 -23.04
N ASN A 324 4.59 -2.21 -23.41
CA ASN A 324 4.91 -2.53 -24.81
C ASN A 324 4.10 -3.72 -25.37
N ALA A 325 3.18 -4.30 -24.58
CA ALA A 325 2.33 -5.42 -24.99
C ALA A 325 1.03 -4.95 -25.63
#